data_5f7134f4e54d0cdd2e60931e67d3508b
#
_entry.id   5f7134f4e54d0cdd2e60931e67d3508b
#
_cell.length_a   1.000
_cell.length_b   1.000
_cell.length_c   1.000
_cell.angle_alpha   90.00
_cell.angle_beta   90.00
_cell.angle_gamma   90.00
#
_symmetry.space_group_name_H-M   'P 1'
#
loop_
_entity.id
_entity.type
_entity.pdbx_description
1 polymer ?
#
loop_
_entity_poly.entity_id
_entity_poly.type
_entity_poly.pdbx_seq_one_letter_code
_entity_poly.pdbx_strand_id
1 'polypeptide(L)'
;MRTRFAPSPTGLLHVGGLRTALFNYLIAKKTGGTFILRIEDTDQEREEDGALENILSTLNWAGISPDEGVVLKDGKITELGDYGPYTQSNRLDIYKKYVKELVD
;
A
#
# COMPACT_ATOMS: atom_id res chain seq x y z
N MET A 1 -0.46 1.66 -17.19
CA MET A 1 -0.02 0.54 -16.32
C MET A 1 -0.35 0.84 -14.88
N ARG A 2 -0.81 -0.16 -14.17
CA ARG A 2 -1.08 -0.07 -12.71
C ARG A 2 0.09 -0.70 -11.98
N THR A 3 0.73 0.04 -11.09
CA THR A 3 1.84 -0.45 -10.29
C THR A 3 1.47 -0.43 -8.82
N ARG A 4 2.12 -1.29 -8.02
CA ARG A 4 1.81 -1.43 -6.60
C ARG A 4 3.08 -1.45 -5.77
N PHE A 5 3.09 -0.63 -4.72
CA PHE A 5 4.03 -0.73 -3.62
C PHE A 5 3.29 -1.34 -2.41
N ALA A 6 3.86 -2.39 -1.82
CA ALA A 6 3.16 -3.18 -0.81
C ALA A 6 4.02 -3.38 0.45
N PRO A 7 4.27 -2.32 1.23
CA PRO A 7 5.11 -2.41 2.42
C PRO A 7 4.39 -3.07 3.59
N SER A 8 5.18 -3.65 4.50
CA SER A 8 4.71 -4.11 5.80
C SER A 8 4.96 -3.03 6.84
N PRO A 9 3.99 -2.73 7.74
CA PRO A 9 4.14 -1.67 8.75
C PRO A 9 4.91 -2.19 9.98
N THR A 10 6.10 -2.76 9.77
CA THR A 10 6.94 -3.38 10.82
C THR A 10 8.10 -2.49 11.27
N GLY A 11 8.15 -1.24 10.80
CA GLY A 11 9.18 -0.28 11.15
C GLY A 11 9.11 0.94 10.26
N LEU A 12 10.08 1.82 10.43
CA LEU A 12 10.17 3.04 9.61
C LEU A 12 10.52 2.68 8.16
N LEU A 13 9.99 3.46 7.23
CA LEU A 13 10.32 3.28 5.81
C LEU A 13 11.78 3.70 5.58
N HIS A 14 12.64 2.74 5.20
CA HIS A 14 14.03 3.02 4.89
C HIS A 14 14.22 3.38 3.41
N VAL A 15 15.43 3.82 3.07
CA VAL A 15 15.74 4.31 1.71
C VAL A 15 15.53 3.24 0.63
N GLY A 16 15.73 1.96 0.94
CA GLY A 16 15.47 0.87 0.00
C GLY A 16 14.00 0.73 -0.35
N GLY A 17 13.12 0.82 0.65
CA GLY A 17 11.68 0.82 0.44
C GLY A 17 11.21 2.04 -0.33
N LEU A 18 11.74 3.21 0.01
CA LEU A 18 11.41 4.46 -0.71
C LEU A 18 11.85 4.38 -2.17
N ARG A 19 13.00 3.80 -2.46
CA ARG A 19 13.48 3.57 -3.82
C ARG A 19 12.52 2.69 -4.62
N THR A 20 12.05 1.59 -4.04
CA THR A 20 11.08 0.69 -4.67
C THR A 20 9.77 1.44 -4.97
N ALA A 21 9.28 2.22 -4.02
CA ALA A 21 8.10 3.05 -4.23
C ALA A 21 8.30 4.05 -5.36
N LEU A 22 9.45 4.70 -5.41
CA LEU A 22 9.78 5.67 -6.45
C LEU A 22 9.75 5.06 -7.85
N PHE A 23 10.35 3.87 -8.04
CA PHE A 23 10.32 3.19 -9.33
C PHE A 23 8.90 2.85 -9.76
N ASN A 24 8.08 2.34 -8.84
CA ASN A 24 6.67 2.05 -9.13
C ASN A 24 5.91 3.32 -9.54
N TYR A 25 6.13 4.41 -8.82
CA TYR A 25 5.52 5.71 -9.11
C TYR A 25 5.91 6.21 -10.49
N LEU A 26 7.22 6.20 -10.81
CA LEU A 26 7.72 6.72 -12.08
C LEU A 26 7.17 5.93 -13.27
N ILE A 27 7.11 4.59 -13.17
CA ILE A 27 6.55 3.75 -14.25
C ILE A 27 5.07 4.05 -14.43
N ALA A 28 4.31 4.16 -13.34
CA ALA A 28 2.89 4.50 -13.42
C ALA A 28 2.69 5.86 -14.10
N LYS A 29 3.44 6.87 -13.69
CA LYS A 29 3.30 8.22 -14.27
C LYS A 29 3.73 8.27 -15.73
N LYS A 30 4.82 7.59 -16.09
CA LYS A 30 5.31 7.54 -17.48
C LYS A 30 4.27 6.92 -18.42
N THR A 31 3.51 5.94 -17.96
CA THR A 31 2.51 5.24 -18.77
C THR A 31 1.10 5.83 -18.65
N GLY A 32 0.93 6.94 -17.91
CA GLY A 32 -0.38 7.52 -17.66
C GLY A 32 -1.27 6.66 -16.79
N GLY A 33 -0.66 5.79 -15.97
CA GLY A 33 -1.37 4.81 -15.15
C GLY A 33 -1.56 5.22 -13.69
N THR A 34 -1.71 4.22 -12.82
CA THR A 34 -2.07 4.40 -11.42
C THR A 34 -1.02 3.79 -10.50
N PHE A 35 -0.54 4.58 -9.54
CA PHE A 35 0.34 4.11 -8.47
C PHE A 35 -0.50 3.75 -7.25
N ILE A 36 -0.41 2.49 -6.79
CA ILE A 36 -1.24 1.93 -5.72
C ILE A 36 -0.39 1.65 -4.49
N LEU A 37 -0.86 2.03 -3.32
CA LEU A 37 -0.28 1.62 -2.05
C LEU A 37 -1.19 0.61 -1.37
N ARG A 38 -0.68 -0.58 -1.13
CA ARG A 38 -1.37 -1.63 -0.39
C ARG A 38 -0.53 -2.03 0.82
N ILE A 39 -1.14 -2.03 1.99
CA ILE A 39 -0.45 -2.38 3.23
C ILE A 39 -0.53 -3.88 3.46
N GLU A 40 0.63 -4.53 3.62
CA GLU A 40 0.73 -5.95 3.91
C GLU A 40 1.07 -6.16 5.38
N ASP A 41 0.06 -6.26 6.19
CA ASP A 41 0.13 -6.35 7.65
C ASP A 41 -0.06 -7.78 8.18
N THR A 42 0.46 -8.77 7.45
CA THR A 42 0.34 -10.18 7.84
C THR A 42 1.13 -10.55 9.09
N ASP A 43 2.23 -9.87 9.34
CA ASP A 43 3.06 -10.07 10.54
C ASP A 43 2.66 -9.07 11.62
N GLN A 44 1.50 -9.29 12.24
CA GLN A 44 0.94 -8.37 13.23
C GLN A 44 1.76 -8.31 14.53
N GLU A 45 2.53 -9.35 14.84
CA GLU A 45 3.41 -9.35 16.02
C GLU A 45 4.58 -8.36 15.87
N ARG A 46 5.00 -8.09 14.63
CA ARG A 46 6.09 -7.16 14.33
C ARG A 46 5.60 -5.78 13.93
N GLU A 47 4.29 -5.57 13.90
CA GLU A 47 3.71 -4.27 13.57
C GLU A 47 4.06 -3.24 14.65
N GLU A 48 4.59 -2.09 14.24
CA GLU A 48 4.99 -1.02 15.15
C GLU A 48 4.01 0.14 15.09
N ASP A 49 3.73 0.72 16.26
CA ASP A 49 2.89 1.92 16.36
C ASP A 49 3.53 3.08 15.59
N GLY A 50 2.73 3.76 14.78
CA GLY A 50 3.20 4.89 13.99
C GLY A 50 3.90 4.50 12.68
N ALA A 51 4.13 3.21 12.42
CA ALA A 51 4.80 2.79 11.19
C ALA A 51 4.01 3.14 9.93
N LEU A 52 2.69 2.95 9.96
CA LEU A 52 1.83 3.28 8.83
C LEU A 52 1.85 4.78 8.53
N GLU A 53 1.71 5.62 9.54
CA GLU A 53 1.79 7.07 9.40
C GLU A 53 3.16 7.49 8.86
N ASN A 54 4.23 6.85 9.30
CA ASN A 54 5.58 7.13 8.80
C ASN A 54 5.68 6.80 7.30
N ILE A 55 5.19 5.66 6.87
CA ILE A 55 5.18 5.27 5.45
C ILE A 55 4.45 6.34 4.63
N LEU A 56 3.23 6.70 5.03
CA LEU A 56 2.41 7.65 4.30
C LEU A 56 3.03 9.05 4.27
N SER A 57 3.52 9.54 5.41
CA SER A 57 4.14 10.87 5.47
C SER A 57 5.46 10.93 4.69
N THR A 58 6.22 9.85 4.67
CA THR A 58 7.46 9.76 3.90
C THR A 58 7.18 9.81 2.39
N LEU A 59 6.17 9.09 1.92
CA LEU A 59 5.76 9.14 0.52
C LEU A 59 5.28 10.54 0.14
N ASN A 60 4.50 11.19 1.00
CA ASN A 60 4.05 12.56 0.78
C ASN A 60 5.22 13.55 0.75
N TRP A 61 6.16 13.41 1.67
CA TRP A 61 7.37 14.24 1.71
C TRP A 61 8.20 14.12 0.42
N ALA A 62 8.33 12.90 -0.09
CA ALA A 62 9.08 12.64 -1.32
C ALA A 62 8.31 13.02 -2.60
N GLY A 63 7.06 13.47 -2.49
CA GLY A 63 6.24 13.88 -3.63
C GLY A 63 5.70 12.71 -4.46
N ILE A 64 5.62 11.50 -3.89
CA ILE A 64 5.16 10.30 -4.58
C ILE A 64 3.95 9.67 -3.89
N SER A 65 2.99 10.49 -3.50
CA SER A 65 1.75 10.01 -2.88
C SER A 65 0.98 9.09 -3.83
N PRO A 66 0.37 8.01 -3.30
CA PRO A 66 -0.37 7.08 -4.14
C PRO A 66 -1.64 7.71 -4.72
N ASP A 67 -2.02 7.23 -5.89
CA ASP A 67 -3.28 7.60 -6.55
C ASP A 67 -4.44 6.74 -6.06
N GLU A 68 -4.14 5.54 -5.59
CA GLU A 68 -5.12 4.54 -5.16
C GLU A 68 -4.54 3.77 -3.96
N GLY A 69 -5.41 3.24 -3.14
CA GLY A 69 -5.04 2.44 -1.98
C GLY A 69 -5.08 3.24 -0.69
N VAL A 70 -4.17 2.94 0.23
CA VAL A 70 -4.11 3.62 1.52
C VAL A 70 -3.43 4.97 1.36
N VAL A 71 -4.09 6.03 1.81
CA VAL A 71 -3.59 7.40 1.65
C VAL A 71 -3.75 8.18 2.96
N LEU A 72 -2.91 9.21 3.11
CA LEU A 72 -3.02 10.18 4.20
C LEU A 72 -3.64 11.46 3.62
N LYS A 73 -4.84 11.78 4.05
CA LYS A 73 -5.59 12.94 3.58
C LYS A 73 -6.08 13.77 4.78
N ASP A 74 -5.68 15.03 4.82
CA ASP A 74 -6.04 15.95 5.91
C ASP A 74 -5.68 15.39 7.30
N GLY A 75 -4.52 14.74 7.41
CA GLY A 75 -4.04 14.12 8.64
C GLY A 75 -4.73 12.81 9.01
N LYS A 76 -5.62 12.30 8.16
CA LYS A 76 -6.35 11.06 8.41
C LYS A 76 -5.97 9.98 7.39
N ILE A 77 -5.85 8.75 7.87
CA ILE A 77 -5.61 7.59 7.01
C ILE A 77 -6.96 7.14 6.43
N THR A 78 -7.02 7.05 5.11
CA THR A 78 -8.23 6.62 4.39
C THR A 78 -7.82 5.76 3.19
N GLU A 79 -8.80 5.30 2.42
CA GLU A 79 -8.57 4.51 1.22
C GLU A 79 -9.24 5.18 0.02
N LEU A 80 -8.55 5.15 -1.13
CA LEU A 80 -9.06 5.62 -2.41
C LEU A 80 -9.07 4.49 -3.41
N GLY A 81 -10.12 4.40 -4.24
CA GLY A 81 -10.20 3.44 -5.33
C GLY A 81 -11.31 2.43 -5.16
N ASP A 82 -11.54 1.63 -6.22
CA ASP A 82 -12.70 0.76 -6.36
C ASP A 82 -12.40 -0.70 -6.04
N TYR A 83 -11.17 -1.05 -5.67
CA TYR A 83 -10.74 -2.44 -5.48
C TYR A 83 -10.30 -2.74 -4.04
N GLY A 84 -10.80 -1.94 -3.08
CA GLY A 84 -10.53 -2.17 -1.65
C GLY A 84 -11.12 -3.47 -1.10
N PRO A 85 -10.80 -3.78 0.15
CA PRO A 85 -9.88 -3.03 1.02
C PRO A 85 -8.42 -3.16 0.59
N TYR A 86 -7.59 -2.17 0.93
CA TYR A 86 -6.18 -2.12 0.53
C TYR A 86 -5.22 -2.45 1.69
N THR A 87 -5.74 -2.90 2.81
CA THR A 87 -4.95 -3.46 3.91
C THR A 87 -5.18 -4.96 3.92
N GLN A 88 -4.10 -5.74 3.86
CA GLN A 88 -4.20 -7.18 3.59
C GLN A 88 -5.03 -7.93 4.63
N SER A 89 -4.91 -7.61 5.92
CA SER A 89 -5.69 -8.25 6.98
C SER A 89 -7.20 -8.09 6.80
N ASN A 90 -7.65 -7.07 6.08
CA ASN A 90 -9.06 -6.81 5.80
C ASN A 90 -9.58 -7.54 4.55
N ARG A 91 -8.72 -8.35 3.89
CA ARG A 91 -9.04 -9.05 2.65
C ARG A 91 -9.27 -10.56 2.82
N LEU A 92 -9.32 -11.05 4.03
CA LEU A 92 -9.39 -12.49 4.31
C LEU A 92 -10.62 -13.16 3.67
N ASP A 93 -11.78 -12.51 3.68
CA ASP A 93 -12.99 -13.07 3.07
C ASP A 93 -12.87 -13.17 1.55
N ILE A 94 -12.22 -12.19 0.93
CA ILE A 94 -11.93 -12.23 -0.51
C ILE A 94 -11.02 -13.43 -0.83
N TYR A 95 -9.97 -13.62 -0.03
CA TYR A 95 -9.04 -14.74 -0.23
C TYR A 95 -9.72 -16.09 -0.05
N LYS A 96 -10.57 -16.24 0.96
CA LYS A 96 -11.34 -17.47 1.19
C LYS A 96 -12.18 -17.85 -0.02
N LYS A 97 -12.84 -16.85 -0.63
CA LYS A 97 -13.64 -17.06 -1.82
C LYS A 97 -12.80 -17.64 -2.97
N TYR A 98 -11.68 -17.01 -3.27
CA TYR A 98 -10.81 -17.45 -4.38
C TYR A 98 -10.10 -18.77 -4.10
N VAL A 99 -9.71 -19.03 -2.86
CA VAL A 99 -9.16 -20.33 -2.46
C VAL A 99 -10.17 -21.44 -2.74
N LYS A 100 -11.43 -21.21 -2.39
CA LYS A 100 -12.50 -22.16 -2.65
C LYS A 100 -12.66 -22.44 -4.14
N GLU A 101 -12.66 -21.40 -4.96
CA GLU A 101 -12.73 -21.55 -6.42
C GLU A 101 -11.57 -22.38 -6.98
N LEU A 102 -10.37 -22.23 -6.44
CA LEU A 102 -9.19 -22.97 -6.88
C LEU A 102 -9.22 -24.45 -6.47
N VAL A 103 -9.85 -24.77 -5.34
CA VAL A 103 -9.95 -26.16 -4.83
C VAL A 103 -11.09 -26.92 -5.53
N ASP A 104 -12.17 -26.28 -5.83
CA ASP A 104 -13.32 -26.86 -6.54
C ASP A 104 -13.02 -26.97 -8.04
#